data_8f5a062f7cc2e4465f94610ef87617d6
#
_entry.id   8f5a062f7cc2e4465f94610ef87617d6
#
_cell.length_a   1.000
_cell.length_b   1.000
_cell.length_c   1.000
_cell.angle_alpha   90.00
_cell.angle_beta   90.00
_cell.angle_gamma   90.00
#
_symmetry.space_group_name_H-M   'P 1'
#
loop_
_entity.id
_entity.type
_entity.pdbx_description
1 polymer ?
#
loop_
_entity_poly.entity_id
_entity_poly.type
_entity_poly.pdbx_seq_one_letter_code
_entity_poly.pdbx_strand_id
1 'polypeptide(L)'
;MRLFPLLLSLGLLPATALASPACTLPVTLDARQFINVSDPLYRPDNPNAGRMVQVNFAADQYVLDILGTPLHVQGSYRYQRHAPHLGEIRMREAFPGGTAAYTLLLTCLTDNEGMFVFTQHAGPIAPARRQNSGRWTLTP
;
A
#
# COMPACT_ATOMS: atom_id res chain seq x y z
N MET A 1 34.04 50.44 -42.94
CA MET A 1 33.94 49.27 -42.04
C MET A 1 32.75 49.49 -41.10
N ARG A 2 31.62 48.78 -41.32
CA ARG A 2 30.42 48.86 -40.51
C ARG A 2 30.33 47.58 -39.69
N LEU A 3 30.50 47.66 -38.34
CA LEU A 3 30.34 46.59 -37.40
C LEU A 3 28.84 46.43 -37.09
N PHE A 4 28.30 45.24 -37.42
CA PHE A 4 26.94 44.81 -36.99
C PHE A 4 27.06 44.15 -35.60
N PRO A 5 26.25 44.52 -34.61
CA PRO A 5 26.16 43.77 -33.38
C PRO A 5 25.26 42.55 -33.53
N LEU A 6 25.81 41.39 -33.22
CA LEU A 6 25.07 40.10 -33.16
C LEU A 6 24.29 40.07 -31.84
N LEU A 7 22.98 40.20 -31.92
CA LEU A 7 22.07 40.03 -30.77
C LEU A 7 21.86 38.50 -30.51
N LEU A 8 22.48 38.01 -29.44
CA LEU A 8 22.29 36.65 -28.93
C LEU A 8 20.99 36.58 -28.12
N SER A 9 19.90 36.06 -28.71
CA SER A 9 18.66 35.83 -28.01
C SER A 9 18.74 34.53 -27.18
N LEU A 10 18.88 34.65 -25.87
CA LEU A 10 18.79 33.54 -24.94
C LEU A 10 17.30 33.09 -24.83
N GLY A 11 16.96 31.98 -25.46
CA GLY A 11 15.64 31.37 -25.34
C GLY A 11 15.49 30.73 -23.95
N LEU A 12 14.62 31.27 -23.09
CA LEU A 12 14.16 30.60 -21.88
C LEU A 12 13.25 29.42 -22.29
N LEU A 13 13.73 28.18 -22.10
CA LEU A 13 12.89 26.99 -22.18
C LEU A 13 12.00 26.93 -20.95
N PRO A 14 10.66 26.80 -21.10
CA PRO A 14 9.79 26.61 -19.95
C PRO A 14 10.08 25.24 -19.33
N ALA A 15 10.46 25.20 -18.05
CA ALA A 15 10.53 23.98 -17.26
C ALA A 15 9.10 23.46 -17.08
N THR A 16 8.76 22.37 -17.78
CA THR A 16 7.51 21.65 -17.52
C THR A 16 7.62 20.98 -16.15
N ALA A 17 7.01 21.56 -15.14
CA ALA A 17 6.82 20.90 -13.86
C ALA A 17 5.98 19.64 -14.11
N LEU A 18 6.58 18.46 -13.97
CA LEU A 18 5.84 17.20 -13.89
C LEU A 18 4.97 17.27 -12.64
N ALA A 19 3.68 17.51 -12.81
CA ALA A 19 2.71 17.42 -11.73
C ALA A 19 2.76 16.01 -11.17
N SER A 20 3.14 15.86 -9.89
CA SER A 20 3.01 14.59 -9.18
C SER A 20 1.54 14.15 -9.26
N PRO A 21 1.24 12.87 -9.46
CA PRO A 21 -0.14 12.39 -9.46
C PRO A 21 -0.81 12.81 -8.16
N ALA A 22 -1.89 13.58 -8.27
CA ALA A 22 -2.62 14.13 -7.15
C ALA A 22 -3.55 13.07 -6.57
N CYS A 23 -3.00 12.04 -5.89
CA CYS A 23 -3.80 11.08 -5.13
C CYS A 23 -3.67 11.37 -3.63
N THR A 24 -4.76 11.12 -2.90
CA THR A 24 -4.79 11.33 -1.45
C THR A 24 -5.40 10.12 -0.76
N LEU A 25 -4.61 9.48 0.09
CA LEU A 25 -5.09 8.44 1.00
C LEU A 25 -6.10 9.03 2.00
N PRO A 26 -7.12 8.25 2.43
CA PRO A 26 -8.08 8.71 3.44
C PRO A 26 -7.38 9.02 4.78
N VAL A 27 -8.01 9.82 5.61
CA VAL A 27 -7.51 10.11 6.97
C VAL A 27 -7.79 8.98 7.95
N THR A 28 -8.79 8.14 7.65
CA THR A 28 -9.18 6.96 8.42
C THR A 28 -9.61 5.83 7.49
N LEU A 29 -9.47 4.59 7.96
CA LEU A 29 -9.97 3.39 7.28
C LEU A 29 -11.28 2.88 7.89
N ASP A 30 -11.79 3.52 8.94
CA ASP A 30 -13.04 3.12 9.59
C ASP A 30 -14.20 3.06 8.59
N ALA A 31 -15.01 2.00 8.70
CA ALA A 31 -16.13 1.67 7.82
C ALA A 31 -15.75 1.49 6.33
N ARG A 32 -14.49 1.19 6.02
CA ARG A 32 -14.02 0.97 4.65
C ARG A 32 -13.68 -0.49 4.40
N GLN A 33 -13.89 -0.91 3.15
CA GLN A 33 -13.46 -2.20 2.64
C GLN A 33 -12.18 -2.02 1.82
N PHE A 34 -11.19 -2.83 2.14
CA PHE A 34 -9.90 -2.84 1.49
C PHE A 34 -9.68 -4.22 0.87
N ILE A 35 -9.41 -4.27 -0.42
CA ILE A 35 -9.05 -5.50 -1.13
C ILE A 35 -7.60 -5.39 -1.55
N ASN A 36 -6.81 -6.41 -1.27
CA ASN A 36 -5.44 -6.48 -1.75
C ASN A 36 -5.15 -7.79 -2.47
N VAL A 37 -4.24 -7.71 -3.43
CA VAL A 37 -3.71 -8.85 -4.18
C VAL A 37 -2.21 -8.86 -4.06
N SER A 38 -1.66 -9.93 -3.47
CA SER A 38 -0.21 -10.12 -3.37
C SER A 38 0.42 -10.36 -4.74
N ASP A 39 1.69 -9.99 -4.89
CA ASP A 39 2.51 -10.31 -6.05
C ASP A 39 2.30 -11.78 -6.46
N PRO A 40 1.93 -12.07 -7.71
CA PRO A 40 1.63 -13.42 -8.17
C PRO A 40 2.88 -14.31 -8.31
N LEU A 41 4.07 -13.76 -8.24
CA LEU A 41 5.30 -14.54 -8.37
C LEU A 41 5.58 -15.33 -7.09
N TYR A 42 5.43 -16.66 -7.19
CA TYR A 42 5.79 -17.56 -6.09
C TYR A 42 7.31 -17.56 -5.85
N ARG A 43 7.69 -17.36 -4.59
CA ARG A 43 9.06 -17.48 -4.07
C ARG A 43 9.00 -18.03 -2.65
N PRO A 44 10.09 -18.61 -2.12
CA PRO A 44 10.12 -19.10 -0.74
C PRO A 44 9.80 -18.02 0.32
N ASP A 45 10.11 -16.75 0.03
CA ASP A 45 9.79 -15.58 0.87
C ASP A 45 8.43 -14.95 0.54
N ASN A 46 7.75 -15.42 -0.51
CA ASN A 46 6.39 -15.02 -0.88
C ASN A 46 5.44 -16.23 -0.98
N PRO A 47 5.17 -16.96 0.12
CA PRO A 47 4.29 -18.13 0.11
C PRO A 47 2.82 -17.80 -0.14
N ASN A 48 2.45 -16.50 -0.09
CA ASN A 48 1.10 -15.99 -0.33
C ASN A 48 0.93 -15.45 -1.75
N ALA A 49 1.78 -15.87 -2.70
CA ALA A 49 1.75 -15.41 -4.09
C ALA A 49 0.34 -15.52 -4.70
N GLY A 50 -0.14 -14.43 -5.31
CA GLY A 50 -1.46 -14.33 -5.93
C GLY A 50 -2.65 -14.38 -4.96
N ARG A 51 -2.43 -14.39 -3.65
CA ARG A 51 -3.50 -14.38 -2.66
C ARG A 51 -4.27 -13.07 -2.74
N MET A 52 -5.59 -13.18 -2.81
CA MET A 52 -6.51 -12.05 -2.73
C MET A 52 -7.17 -12.04 -1.36
N VAL A 53 -7.16 -10.89 -0.71
CA VAL A 53 -7.66 -10.69 0.65
C VAL A 53 -8.60 -9.51 0.67
N GLN A 54 -9.75 -9.67 1.31
CA GLN A 54 -10.69 -8.61 1.64
C GLN A 54 -10.59 -8.28 3.12
N VAL A 55 -10.45 -7.02 3.46
CA VAL A 55 -10.39 -6.53 4.85
C VAL A 55 -11.50 -5.50 5.04
N ASN A 56 -12.34 -5.72 6.03
CA ASN A 56 -13.35 -4.77 6.47
C ASN A 56 -12.87 -4.14 7.78
N PHE A 57 -12.65 -2.83 7.76
CA PHE A 57 -12.19 -2.07 8.91
C PHE A 57 -13.36 -1.48 9.70
N ALA A 58 -13.28 -1.51 11.02
CA ALA A 58 -14.25 -0.87 11.91
C ALA A 58 -13.53 -0.38 13.17
N ALA A 59 -13.54 0.92 13.43
CA ALA A 59 -12.82 1.56 14.53
C ALA A 59 -11.33 1.14 14.57
N ASP A 60 -10.93 0.32 15.53
CA ASP A 60 -9.57 -0.21 15.72
C ASP A 60 -9.47 -1.72 15.45
N GLN A 61 -10.54 -2.33 14.93
CA GLN A 61 -10.65 -3.75 14.62
C GLN A 61 -10.80 -3.97 13.12
N TYR A 62 -10.48 -5.16 12.66
CA TYR A 62 -10.73 -5.59 11.29
C TYR A 62 -11.18 -7.04 11.23
N VAL A 63 -11.88 -7.35 10.16
CA VAL A 63 -12.20 -8.70 9.72
C VAL A 63 -11.53 -8.90 8.35
N LEU A 64 -10.84 -10.02 8.19
CA LEU A 64 -10.09 -10.37 6.99
C LEU A 64 -10.58 -11.70 6.44
N ASP A 65 -10.97 -11.71 5.18
CA ASP A 65 -11.34 -12.89 4.42
C ASP A 65 -10.31 -13.19 3.34
N ILE A 66 -9.82 -14.42 3.27
CA ILE A 66 -8.99 -14.86 2.15
C ILE A 66 -9.91 -15.39 1.07
N LEU A 67 -10.08 -14.62 -0.01
CA LEU A 67 -11.06 -14.91 -1.05
C LEU A 67 -10.77 -16.26 -1.72
N GLY A 68 -11.84 -17.02 -1.99
CA GLY A 68 -11.75 -18.36 -2.52
C GLY A 68 -11.43 -19.45 -1.49
N THR A 69 -11.38 -19.11 -0.19
CA THR A 69 -11.17 -20.06 0.91
C THR A 69 -12.18 -19.79 2.05
N PRO A 70 -12.38 -20.73 2.98
CA PRO A 70 -13.19 -20.50 4.18
C PRO A 70 -12.44 -19.75 5.29
N LEU A 71 -11.23 -19.28 5.04
CA LEU A 71 -10.40 -18.64 6.06
C LEU A 71 -10.89 -17.23 6.37
N HIS A 72 -11.19 -17.01 7.64
CA HIS A 72 -11.70 -15.79 8.21
C HIS A 72 -10.88 -15.45 9.45
N VAL A 73 -10.37 -14.24 9.53
CA VAL A 73 -9.49 -13.79 10.60
C VAL A 73 -10.02 -12.48 11.17
N GLN A 74 -9.92 -12.33 12.48
CA GLN A 74 -10.21 -11.07 13.17
C GLN A 74 -8.94 -10.56 13.86
N GLY A 75 -8.78 -9.23 13.87
CA GLY A 75 -7.64 -8.61 14.49
C GLY A 75 -7.84 -7.14 14.81
N SER A 76 -6.82 -6.54 15.35
CA SER A 76 -6.75 -5.11 15.59
C SER A 76 -5.79 -4.43 14.64
N TYR A 77 -6.01 -3.14 14.37
CA TYR A 77 -5.13 -2.36 13.53
C TYR A 77 -4.92 -0.95 14.06
N ARG A 78 -3.87 -0.32 13.55
CA ARG A 78 -3.64 1.13 13.62
C ARG A 78 -3.30 1.62 12.24
N TYR A 79 -3.90 2.71 11.82
CA TYR A 79 -3.62 3.37 10.57
C TYR A 79 -3.01 4.75 10.83
N GLN A 80 -1.99 5.08 10.05
CA GLN A 80 -1.37 6.40 10.06
C GLN A 80 -1.08 6.86 8.64
N ARG A 81 -1.60 8.00 8.26
CA ARG A 81 -1.22 8.68 7.03
C ARG A 81 0.00 9.55 7.30
N HIS A 82 1.14 9.22 6.71
CA HIS A 82 2.41 9.96 6.86
C HIS A 82 2.50 11.15 5.91
N ALA A 83 1.91 11.04 4.71
CA ALA A 83 1.81 12.07 3.69
C ALA A 83 0.51 11.86 2.89
N PRO A 84 0.07 12.80 2.06
CA PRO A 84 -1.12 12.60 1.23
C PRO A 84 -1.10 11.26 0.47
N HIS A 85 0.03 10.87 -0.10
CA HIS A 85 0.19 9.67 -0.92
C HIS A 85 0.83 8.49 -0.18
N LEU A 86 1.14 8.59 1.11
CA LEU A 86 1.83 7.57 1.89
C LEU A 86 1.10 7.28 3.20
N GLY A 87 0.78 6.01 3.44
CA GLY A 87 0.13 5.54 4.67
C GLY A 87 0.69 4.23 5.17
N GLU A 88 0.44 3.92 6.43
CA GLU A 88 0.86 2.70 7.10
C GLU A 88 -0.31 2.09 7.86
N ILE A 89 -0.53 0.79 7.69
CA ILE A 89 -1.43 -0.02 8.50
C ILE A 89 -0.59 -1.01 9.29
N ARG A 90 -0.64 -0.95 10.62
CA ARG A 90 -0.07 -1.97 11.51
C ARG A 90 -1.17 -2.89 11.97
N MET A 91 -1.01 -4.18 11.75
CA MET A 91 -2.05 -5.19 11.98
C MET A 91 -1.56 -6.27 12.93
N ARG A 92 -2.47 -6.75 13.78
CA ARG A 92 -2.22 -7.83 14.74
C ARG A 92 -3.40 -8.77 14.80
N GLU A 93 -3.14 -10.06 14.82
CA GLU A 93 -4.15 -11.11 14.95
C GLU A 93 -3.61 -12.27 15.79
N ALA A 94 -4.50 -12.91 16.54
CA ALA A 94 -4.16 -14.11 17.29
C ALA A 94 -4.30 -15.36 16.40
N PHE A 95 -3.42 -16.32 16.58
CA PHE A 95 -3.53 -17.64 15.99
C PHE A 95 -3.18 -18.70 17.04
N PRO A 96 -3.55 -19.99 16.84
CA PRO A 96 -3.10 -21.05 17.73
C PRO A 96 -1.55 -21.11 17.82
N GLY A 97 -1.02 -20.78 19.00
CA GLY A 97 0.41 -20.76 19.24
C GLY A 97 1.07 -19.37 19.25
N GLY A 98 0.32 -18.28 19.01
CA GLY A 98 0.94 -16.96 19.10
C GLY A 98 0.12 -15.81 18.52
N THR A 99 0.85 -14.75 18.17
CA THR A 99 0.30 -13.54 17.56
C THR A 99 1.03 -13.27 16.24
N ALA A 100 0.27 -13.09 15.16
CA ALA A 100 0.78 -12.53 13.92
C ALA A 100 0.82 -11.00 14.03
N ALA A 101 1.91 -10.42 13.55
CA ALA A 101 2.09 -8.98 13.48
C ALA A 101 2.70 -8.61 12.14
N TYR A 102 2.10 -7.65 11.45
CA TYR A 102 2.56 -7.19 10.14
C TYR A 102 2.19 -5.75 9.85
N THR A 103 2.86 -5.19 8.87
CA THR A 103 2.68 -3.82 8.42
C THR A 103 2.38 -3.83 6.94
N LEU A 104 1.43 -3.01 6.50
CA LEU A 104 1.21 -2.63 5.10
C LEU A 104 1.63 -1.17 4.94
N LEU A 105 2.66 -0.92 4.16
CA LEU A 105 3.01 0.43 3.74
C LEU A 105 2.32 0.71 2.41
N LEU A 106 1.45 1.71 2.37
CA LEU A 106 0.59 2.03 1.23
C LEU A 106 1.13 3.24 0.47
N THR A 107 1.14 3.12 -0.85
CA THR A 107 1.25 4.27 -1.75
C THR A 107 0.03 4.29 -2.67
N CYS A 108 -0.55 5.47 -2.93
CA CYS A 108 -1.69 5.57 -3.84
C CYS A 108 -1.25 5.86 -5.27
N LEU A 109 -2.06 5.40 -6.23
CA LEU A 109 -2.03 5.75 -7.66
C LEU A 109 -3.23 6.64 -7.99
N THR A 110 -4.39 6.33 -7.38
CA THR A 110 -5.59 7.15 -7.30
C THR A 110 -6.05 7.20 -5.85
N ASP A 111 -7.10 7.95 -5.52
CA ASP A 111 -7.64 8.02 -4.15
C ASP A 111 -8.13 6.66 -3.63
N ASN A 112 -8.45 5.73 -4.54
CA ASN A 112 -9.06 4.44 -4.21
C ASN A 112 -8.22 3.21 -4.58
N GLU A 113 -7.03 3.39 -5.13
CA GLU A 113 -6.14 2.27 -5.49
C GLU A 113 -4.67 2.64 -5.40
N GLY A 114 -3.85 1.62 -5.27
CA GLY A 114 -2.40 1.80 -5.20
C GLY A 114 -1.63 0.51 -5.00
N MET A 115 -0.42 0.69 -4.51
CA MET A 115 0.51 -0.38 -4.22
C MET A 115 0.76 -0.48 -2.72
N PHE A 116 1.11 -1.68 -2.25
CA PHE A 116 1.54 -1.87 -0.87
C PHE A 116 2.84 -2.67 -0.79
N VAL A 117 3.55 -2.47 0.29
CA VAL A 117 4.60 -3.36 0.76
C VAL A 117 4.13 -3.99 2.06
N PHE A 118 4.00 -5.31 2.05
CA PHE A 118 3.69 -6.12 3.21
C PHE A 118 4.99 -6.52 3.90
N THR A 119 5.06 -6.31 5.21
CA THR A 119 6.16 -6.78 6.05
C THR A 119 5.60 -7.57 7.22
N GLN A 120 5.80 -8.89 7.23
CA GLN A 120 5.49 -9.71 8.40
C GLN A 120 6.65 -9.65 9.40
N HIS A 121 6.32 -9.34 10.65
CA HIS A 121 7.28 -9.30 11.77
C HIS A 121 7.23 -10.57 12.60
N ALA A 122 6.05 -11.19 12.70
CA ALA A 122 5.79 -12.47 13.34
C ALA A 122 4.53 -13.10 12.72
N GLY A 123 4.46 -14.44 12.70
CA GLY A 123 3.28 -15.14 12.16
C GLY A 123 3.52 -16.63 11.99
N PRO A 124 2.43 -17.38 11.68
CA PRO A 124 2.47 -18.85 11.60
C PRO A 124 3.10 -19.39 10.31
N ILE A 125 3.15 -18.56 9.26
CA ILE A 125 3.65 -18.99 7.93
C ILE A 125 5.12 -18.63 7.81
N ALA A 126 5.96 -19.60 7.54
CA ALA A 126 7.41 -19.40 7.32
C ALA A 126 7.68 -18.75 5.94
N PRO A 127 8.75 -17.92 5.85
CA PRO A 127 9.57 -17.44 6.96
C PRO A 127 8.82 -16.45 7.85
N ALA A 128 9.03 -16.53 9.18
CA ALA A 128 8.30 -15.69 10.14
C ALA A 128 8.50 -14.19 9.90
N ARG A 129 9.66 -13.81 9.41
CA ARG A 129 9.95 -12.46 8.91
C ARG A 129 10.07 -12.52 7.39
N ARG A 130 9.23 -11.77 6.71
CA ARG A 130 9.23 -11.71 5.24
C ARG A 130 8.64 -10.41 4.74
N GLN A 131 8.92 -10.09 3.50
CA GLN A 131 8.38 -8.94 2.82
C GLN A 131 7.92 -9.33 1.41
N ASN A 132 6.79 -8.81 1.00
CA ASN A 132 6.32 -8.87 -0.37
C ASN A 132 5.58 -7.59 -0.74
N SER A 133 5.15 -7.47 -1.97
CA SER A 133 4.38 -6.32 -2.46
C SER A 133 3.09 -6.79 -3.12
N GLY A 134 2.23 -5.84 -3.45
CA GLY A 134 1.01 -6.10 -4.16
C GLY A 134 0.25 -4.82 -4.48
N ARG A 135 -1.00 -5.00 -4.91
CA ARG A 135 -1.93 -3.91 -5.22
C ARG A 135 -3.09 -3.91 -4.25
N TRP A 136 -3.63 -2.73 -4.00
CA TRP A 136 -4.81 -2.56 -3.18
C TRP A 136 -5.85 -1.69 -3.88
N THR A 137 -7.10 -1.94 -3.54
CA THR A 137 -8.25 -1.08 -3.82
C THR A 137 -9.02 -0.83 -2.55
N LEU A 138 -9.64 0.34 -2.45
CA LEU A 138 -10.43 0.78 -1.30
C LEU A 138 -11.82 1.19 -1.78
N THR A 139 -12.84 0.66 -1.13
CA THR A 139 -14.23 1.05 -1.35
C THR A 139 -14.79 1.74 -0.12
N PRO A 140 -15.76 2.66 -0.31
CA PRO A 140 -16.48 3.29 0.80
C PRO A 140 -17.14 2.30 1.72
#